data_bcc08108fe78eeefaf5c5f941f82d9f1
#
_entry.id   bcc08108fe78eeefaf5c5f941f82d9f1
#
_cell.length_a   1.000
_cell.length_b   1.000
_cell.length_c   1.000
_cell.angle_alpha   90.00
_cell.angle_beta   90.00
_cell.angle_gamma   90.00
#
_symmetry.space_group_name_H-M   'P 1'
#
loop_
_entity.id
_entity.type
_entity.pdbx_description
1 polymer ?
#
loop_
_entity_poly.entity_id
_entity_poly.type
_entity_poly.pdbx_seq_one_letter_code
_entity_poly.pdbx_strand_id
1 'polypeptide(L)'
;MYKYLFIVFVIFSACKKQEETILSQEISDWKFEYQGDWHQAEVPGNNFSDLLKHNFIPDPFYGTNEDSIQWVSERNWQYKSQFSVPKSTLENEKQLLVFSGLDTYAKVYLNDSLILQANNMFRTWEVDVSDILKKNNTLLIKFDAASKIETEKQTTLGYSLPGGERVFTRKAGFHYGWDWGAKISPTGIWRKVELQSWSDCKIKNIY
;
A
#
# COMPACT_ATOMS: atom_id res chain seq x y z
N MET A 1 -62.89 50.46 -13.59
CA MET A 1 -62.24 50.00 -12.36
C MET A 1 -61.45 48.75 -12.70
N TYR A 2 -60.16 48.86 -13.06
CA TYR A 2 -59.30 47.73 -13.39
C TYR A 2 -58.53 47.30 -12.15
N LYS A 3 -58.73 46.06 -11.69
CA LYS A 3 -57.97 45.45 -10.61
C LYS A 3 -56.72 44.84 -11.22
N TYR A 4 -55.53 45.36 -10.92
CA TYR A 4 -54.28 44.79 -11.29
C TYR A 4 -53.97 43.62 -10.32
N LEU A 5 -53.93 42.39 -10.85
CA LEU A 5 -53.50 41.20 -10.14
C LEU A 5 -51.95 41.06 -10.26
N PHE A 6 -51.25 41.37 -9.17
CA PHE A 6 -49.81 41.17 -9.12
C PHE A 6 -49.49 39.69 -8.81
N ILE A 7 -49.01 38.94 -9.81
CA ILE A 7 -48.51 37.60 -9.62
C ILE A 7 -47.04 37.70 -9.21
N VAL A 8 -46.74 37.42 -7.93
CA VAL A 8 -45.37 37.30 -7.42
C VAL A 8 -44.85 35.90 -7.78
N PHE A 9 -43.92 35.83 -8.75
CA PHE A 9 -43.22 34.62 -9.10
C PHE A 9 -42.08 34.38 -8.07
N VAL A 10 -42.30 33.53 -7.10
CA VAL A 10 -41.24 33.08 -6.17
C VAL A 10 -40.41 32.05 -6.90
N ILE A 11 -39.23 32.46 -7.39
CA ILE A 11 -38.24 31.54 -7.95
C ILE A 11 -37.57 30.80 -6.79
N PHE A 12 -38.01 29.59 -6.52
CA PHE A 12 -37.25 28.65 -5.67
C PHE A 12 -35.99 28.24 -6.44
N SER A 13 -34.86 28.91 -6.19
CA SER A 13 -33.55 28.40 -6.53
C SER A 13 -33.31 27.16 -5.66
N ALA A 14 -33.67 26.00 -6.17
CA ALA A 14 -33.25 24.75 -5.58
C ALA A 14 -31.73 24.67 -5.74
N CYS A 15 -31.01 25.03 -4.69
CA CYS A 15 -29.61 24.67 -4.55
C CYS A 15 -29.55 23.14 -4.65
N LYS A 16 -29.14 22.60 -5.81
CA LYS A 16 -28.75 21.21 -5.90
C LYS A 16 -27.53 21.05 -4.96
N LYS A 17 -27.76 20.50 -3.80
CA LYS A 17 -26.68 20.06 -2.92
C LYS A 17 -25.90 19.01 -3.73
N GLN A 18 -24.77 19.40 -4.25
CA GLN A 18 -23.85 18.49 -4.89
C GLN A 18 -23.35 17.59 -3.76
N GLU A 19 -23.76 16.32 -3.75
CA GLU A 19 -23.20 15.36 -2.81
C GLU A 19 -21.71 15.27 -3.15
N GLU A 20 -20.89 15.75 -2.24
CA GLU A 20 -19.44 15.60 -2.31
C GLU A 20 -19.12 14.12 -2.21
N THR A 21 -18.88 13.50 -3.35
CA THR A 21 -18.57 12.09 -3.42
C THR A 21 -17.04 11.92 -3.44
N ILE A 22 -16.51 11.26 -2.41
CA ILE A 22 -15.12 10.80 -2.45
C ILE A 22 -15.05 9.72 -3.53
N LEU A 23 -14.29 9.99 -4.59
CA LEU A 23 -13.98 8.98 -5.59
C LEU A 23 -12.87 8.10 -5.08
N SER A 24 -13.05 6.78 -5.15
CA SER A 24 -12.03 5.81 -4.75
C SER A 24 -11.80 4.82 -5.89
N GLN A 25 -10.54 4.59 -6.19
CA GLN A 25 -10.07 3.59 -7.16
C GLN A 25 -9.04 2.70 -6.50
N GLU A 26 -9.32 1.40 -6.42
CA GLU A 26 -8.31 0.43 -5.98
C GLU A 26 -7.25 0.25 -7.07
N ILE A 27 -5.99 0.21 -6.65
CA ILE A 27 -4.87 -0.06 -7.55
C ILE A 27 -4.71 -1.58 -7.68
N SER A 28 -4.86 -2.07 -8.89
CA SER A 28 -4.81 -3.48 -9.26
C SER A 28 -3.64 -3.79 -10.22
N ASP A 29 -3.64 -4.97 -10.82
CA ASP A 29 -2.67 -5.40 -11.84
C ASP A 29 -1.21 -5.31 -11.36
N TRP A 30 -0.98 -5.79 -10.15
CA TRP A 30 0.34 -5.82 -9.55
C TRP A 30 1.22 -6.90 -10.14
N LYS A 31 2.50 -6.58 -10.28
CA LYS A 31 3.56 -7.52 -10.65
C LYS A 31 4.68 -7.41 -9.64
N PHE A 32 5.33 -8.56 -9.34
CA PHE A 32 6.57 -8.61 -8.56
C PHE A 32 7.76 -9.00 -9.42
N GLU A 33 8.94 -8.55 -9.04
CA GLU A 33 10.18 -8.88 -9.75
C GLU A 33 10.82 -10.14 -9.18
N TYR A 34 11.13 -11.10 -10.06
CA TYR A 34 11.93 -12.26 -9.71
C TYR A 34 12.88 -12.63 -10.84
N GLN A 35 14.17 -12.74 -10.54
CA GLN A 35 15.25 -13.09 -11.49
C GLN A 35 15.35 -12.19 -12.73
N GLY A 36 14.98 -10.91 -12.59
CA GLY A 36 15.01 -9.94 -13.66
C GLY A 36 13.69 -9.82 -14.44
N ASP A 37 12.75 -10.72 -14.23
CA ASP A 37 11.44 -10.73 -14.88
C ASP A 37 10.33 -10.27 -13.97
N TRP A 38 9.24 -9.75 -14.58
CA TRP A 38 8.05 -9.29 -13.88
C TRP A 38 6.93 -10.31 -14.00
N HIS A 39 6.52 -10.88 -12.88
CA HIS A 39 5.47 -11.87 -12.75
C HIS A 39 4.22 -11.28 -12.09
N GLN A 40 3.05 -11.85 -12.40
CA GLN A 40 1.78 -11.41 -11.79
C GLN A 40 1.82 -11.62 -10.28
N ALA A 41 1.50 -10.56 -9.53
CA ALA A 41 1.41 -10.58 -8.07
C ALA A 41 -0.05 -10.52 -7.62
N GLU A 42 -0.31 -11.04 -6.43
CA GLU A 42 -1.60 -10.91 -5.75
C GLU A 42 -1.49 -9.84 -4.65
N VAL A 43 -2.39 -8.85 -4.70
CA VAL A 43 -2.50 -7.80 -3.68
C VAL A 43 -3.96 -7.65 -3.29
N PRO A 44 -4.28 -7.79 -2.00
CA PRO A 44 -3.40 -8.04 -0.85
C PRO A 44 -2.66 -9.37 -0.89
N GLY A 45 -1.35 -9.37 -0.57
CA GLY A 45 -0.51 -10.56 -0.61
C GLY A 45 0.92 -10.32 -0.15
N ASN A 46 1.78 -11.29 -0.44
CA ASN A 46 3.19 -11.23 -0.09
C ASN A 46 4.06 -12.08 -1.05
N ASN A 47 5.38 -11.89 -0.96
CA ASN A 47 6.35 -12.54 -1.81
C ASN A 47 6.35 -14.08 -1.72
N PHE A 48 6.08 -14.68 -0.56
CA PHE A 48 6.01 -16.14 -0.43
C PHE A 48 4.81 -16.72 -1.17
N SER A 49 3.63 -16.10 -1.02
CA SER A 49 2.43 -16.54 -1.74
C SER A 49 2.58 -16.38 -3.25
N ASP A 50 3.20 -15.29 -3.70
CA ASP A 50 3.46 -15.05 -5.12
C ASP A 50 4.45 -16.08 -5.69
N LEU A 51 5.58 -16.32 -5.00
CA LEU A 51 6.57 -17.31 -5.43
C LEU A 51 5.99 -18.74 -5.45
N LEU A 52 5.19 -19.11 -4.45
CA LEU A 52 4.54 -20.42 -4.40
C LEU A 52 3.55 -20.59 -5.55
N LYS A 53 2.73 -19.58 -5.83
CA LYS A 53 1.74 -19.59 -6.93
C LYS A 53 2.38 -19.78 -8.30
N HIS A 54 3.61 -19.28 -8.48
CA HIS A 54 4.39 -19.45 -9.71
C HIS A 54 5.29 -20.70 -9.70
N ASN A 55 5.25 -21.53 -8.65
CA ASN A 55 6.11 -22.69 -8.46
C ASN A 55 7.63 -22.36 -8.44
N PHE A 56 7.99 -21.17 -7.98
CA PHE A 56 9.40 -20.76 -7.81
C PHE A 56 10.00 -21.23 -6.50
N ILE A 57 9.16 -21.58 -5.54
CA ILE A 57 9.55 -22.22 -4.27
C ILE A 57 8.68 -23.45 -4.02
N PRO A 58 9.18 -24.46 -3.28
CA PRO A 58 8.36 -25.57 -2.82
C PRO A 58 7.37 -25.12 -1.73
N ASP A 59 6.38 -25.96 -1.43
CA ASP A 59 5.45 -25.73 -0.31
C ASP A 59 6.24 -25.61 1.00
N PRO A 60 6.20 -24.46 1.68
CA PRO A 60 6.93 -24.21 2.92
C PRO A 60 6.61 -25.18 4.06
N PHE A 61 5.41 -25.71 4.07
CA PHE A 61 4.88 -26.54 5.16
C PHE A 61 5.11 -28.05 4.94
N TYR A 62 5.77 -28.43 3.85
CA TYR A 62 6.06 -29.82 3.56
C TYR A 62 7.52 -30.20 3.91
N GLY A 63 7.68 -31.14 4.84
CA GLY A 63 8.99 -31.67 5.24
C GLY A 63 9.91 -30.59 5.82
N THR A 64 11.09 -30.42 5.22
CA THR A 64 12.10 -29.42 5.60
C THR A 64 12.21 -28.27 4.60
N ASN A 65 11.20 -28.07 3.78
CA ASN A 65 11.21 -27.01 2.75
C ASN A 65 11.37 -25.62 3.35
N GLU A 66 10.89 -25.39 4.57
CA GLU A 66 11.07 -24.15 5.31
C GLU A 66 12.52 -23.69 5.32
N ASP A 67 13.46 -24.62 5.59
CA ASP A 67 14.89 -24.31 5.65
C ASP A 67 15.44 -23.85 4.30
N SER A 68 14.95 -24.46 3.21
CA SER A 68 15.42 -24.19 1.84
C SER A 68 14.98 -22.85 1.28
N ILE A 69 13.97 -22.19 1.89
CA ILE A 69 13.36 -20.96 1.39
C ILE A 69 13.61 -19.72 2.26
N GLN A 70 14.48 -19.81 3.29
CA GLN A 70 14.80 -18.67 4.16
C GLN A 70 15.37 -17.48 3.39
N TRP A 71 16.07 -17.73 2.26
CA TRP A 71 16.59 -16.69 1.38
C TRP A 71 15.53 -15.69 0.89
N VAL A 72 14.25 -16.08 0.84
CA VAL A 72 13.13 -15.23 0.43
C VAL A 72 12.98 -14.05 1.40
N SER A 73 13.17 -14.27 2.69
CA SER A 73 13.11 -13.22 3.74
C SER A 73 14.36 -12.33 3.77
N GLU A 74 15.48 -12.78 3.19
CA GLU A 74 16.78 -12.09 3.21
C GLU A 74 17.03 -11.24 1.97
N ARG A 75 16.12 -11.28 1.00
CA ARG A 75 16.21 -10.58 -0.28
C ARG A 75 15.34 -9.31 -0.30
N ASN A 76 15.78 -8.30 -1.04
CA ASN A 76 14.96 -7.15 -1.39
C ASN A 76 13.96 -7.53 -2.48
N TRP A 77 12.75 -6.97 -2.43
CA TRP A 77 11.68 -7.24 -3.38
C TRP A 77 11.15 -5.99 -4.02
N GLN A 78 10.59 -6.11 -5.23
CA GLN A 78 9.96 -5.00 -5.93
C GLN A 78 8.58 -5.42 -6.43
N TYR A 79 7.63 -4.50 -6.27
CA TYR A 79 6.28 -4.61 -6.79
C TYR A 79 5.97 -3.40 -7.65
N LYS A 80 5.31 -3.60 -8.79
CA LYS A 80 4.83 -2.48 -9.62
C LYS A 80 3.41 -2.69 -10.09
N SER A 81 2.70 -1.59 -10.28
CA SER A 81 1.43 -1.52 -10.98
C SER A 81 1.45 -0.34 -11.95
N GLN A 82 0.75 -0.51 -13.07
CA GLN A 82 0.47 0.57 -14.02
C GLN A 82 -1.03 0.79 -14.05
N PHE A 83 -1.46 2.02 -13.84
CA PHE A 83 -2.88 2.34 -13.76
C PHE A 83 -3.22 3.66 -14.45
N SER A 84 -4.44 3.74 -14.94
CA SER A 84 -5.00 4.96 -15.54
C SER A 84 -5.98 5.61 -14.57
N VAL A 85 -5.99 6.93 -14.57
CA VAL A 85 -6.83 7.74 -13.69
C VAL A 85 -7.91 8.43 -14.53
N PRO A 86 -9.20 8.33 -14.14
CA PRO A 86 -10.28 9.05 -14.78
C PRO A 86 -10.08 10.57 -14.69
N LYS A 87 -10.61 11.30 -15.69
CA LYS A 87 -10.54 12.75 -15.73
C LYS A 87 -11.23 13.39 -14.50
N SER A 88 -12.35 12.84 -14.06
CA SER A 88 -13.06 13.27 -12.85
C SER A 88 -12.19 13.24 -11.59
N THR A 89 -11.32 12.23 -11.45
CA THR A 89 -10.36 12.14 -10.34
C THR A 89 -9.28 13.22 -10.43
N LEU A 90 -8.79 13.50 -11.65
CA LEU A 90 -7.75 14.53 -11.87
C LEU A 90 -8.27 15.96 -11.71
N GLU A 91 -9.59 16.17 -11.89
CA GLU A 91 -10.25 17.48 -11.73
C GLU A 91 -10.56 17.81 -10.27
N ASN A 92 -10.48 16.84 -9.36
CA ASN A 92 -10.63 17.11 -7.94
C ASN A 92 -9.41 17.88 -7.39
N GLU A 93 -9.62 18.64 -6.33
CA GLU A 93 -8.56 19.44 -5.69
C GLU A 93 -7.53 18.62 -4.95
N LYS A 94 -7.93 17.43 -4.47
CA LYS A 94 -7.09 16.52 -3.69
C LYS A 94 -7.08 15.12 -4.27
N GLN A 95 -5.88 14.55 -4.38
CA GLN A 95 -5.64 13.16 -4.73
C GLN A 95 -4.69 12.53 -3.71
N LEU A 96 -5.15 11.48 -3.05
CA LEU A 96 -4.45 10.82 -1.96
C LEU A 96 -4.22 9.35 -2.31
N LEU A 97 -2.96 8.91 -2.35
CA LEU A 97 -2.64 7.47 -2.34
C LEU A 97 -2.65 6.96 -0.90
N VAL A 98 -3.44 5.91 -0.68
CA VAL A 98 -3.63 5.27 0.63
C VAL A 98 -3.10 3.85 0.56
N PHE A 99 -2.06 3.57 1.34
CA PHE A 99 -1.49 2.24 1.52
C PHE A 99 -1.95 1.70 2.88
N SER A 100 -2.91 0.80 2.90
CA SER A 100 -3.49 0.27 4.14
C SER A 100 -2.54 -0.66 4.90
N GLY A 101 -1.49 -1.18 4.23
CA GLY A 101 -0.45 -1.99 4.88
C GLY A 101 0.69 -2.35 3.93
N LEU A 102 1.90 -1.95 4.31
CA LEU A 102 3.16 -2.30 3.64
C LEU A 102 4.06 -3.06 4.63
N ASP A 103 4.50 -4.26 4.30
CA ASP A 103 5.32 -5.10 5.18
C ASP A 103 6.73 -5.25 4.63
N THR A 104 7.70 -4.52 5.16
CA THR A 104 7.69 -3.53 6.25
C THR A 104 8.43 -2.27 5.84
N TYR A 105 9.71 -2.39 5.44
CA TYR A 105 10.53 -1.29 4.99
C TYR A 105 10.34 -1.09 3.49
N ALA A 106 9.60 -0.06 3.12
CA ALA A 106 9.22 0.19 1.73
C ALA A 106 9.56 1.61 1.28
N LYS A 107 10.11 1.72 0.08
CA LYS A 107 10.27 2.98 -0.66
C LYS A 107 9.28 2.96 -1.81
N VAL A 108 8.37 3.92 -1.83
CA VAL A 108 7.30 4.02 -2.84
C VAL A 108 7.62 5.14 -3.81
N TYR A 109 7.53 4.82 -5.09
CA TYR A 109 7.78 5.77 -6.18
C TYR A 109 6.52 5.85 -7.06
N LEU A 110 6.05 7.06 -7.32
CA LEU A 110 5.03 7.35 -8.33
C LEU A 110 5.68 8.13 -9.47
N ASN A 111 5.60 7.60 -10.70
CA ASN A 111 6.19 8.21 -11.88
C ASN A 111 7.67 8.60 -11.65
N ASP A 112 8.46 7.67 -11.08
CA ASP A 112 9.87 7.78 -10.71
C ASP A 112 10.19 8.73 -9.54
N SER A 113 9.20 9.45 -9.01
CA SER A 113 9.37 10.31 -7.82
C SER A 113 9.18 9.52 -6.53
N LEU A 114 10.13 9.58 -5.61
CA LEU A 114 10.00 9.00 -4.27
C LEU A 114 8.94 9.78 -3.48
N ILE A 115 7.85 9.10 -3.10
CA ILE A 115 6.72 9.73 -2.42
C ILE A 115 6.54 9.27 -0.97
N LEU A 116 7.10 8.10 -0.60
CA LEU A 116 6.94 7.54 0.75
C LEU A 116 8.12 6.65 1.11
N GLN A 117 8.52 6.70 2.39
CA GLN A 117 9.36 5.71 3.04
C GLN A 117 8.61 5.14 4.26
N ALA A 118 8.19 3.87 4.16
CA ALA A 118 7.48 3.16 5.21
C ALA A 118 8.44 2.28 6.02
N ASN A 119 8.11 2.07 7.31
CA ASN A 119 8.91 1.26 8.24
C ASN A 119 8.05 0.55 9.30
N ASN A 120 6.76 0.41 9.06
CA ASN A 120 5.82 -0.17 10.01
C ASN A 120 4.67 -0.84 9.24
N MET A 121 4.50 -2.16 9.39
CA MET A 121 3.47 -2.89 8.67
C MET A 121 2.04 -2.60 9.14
N PHE A 122 1.86 -2.15 10.38
CA PHE A 122 0.54 -1.94 10.99
C PHE A 122 -0.05 -0.56 10.72
N ARG A 123 0.70 0.31 10.09
CA ARG A 123 0.30 1.69 9.84
C ARG A 123 -0.32 1.82 8.45
N THR A 124 -1.43 2.55 8.37
CA THR A 124 -1.90 3.12 7.10
C THR A 124 -1.07 4.34 6.76
N TRP A 125 -0.59 4.40 5.52
CA TRP A 125 0.19 5.50 4.98
C TRP A 125 -0.64 6.24 3.95
N GLU A 126 -0.74 7.55 4.11
CA GLU A 126 -1.48 8.44 3.22
C GLU A 126 -0.51 9.46 2.63
N VAL A 127 -0.52 9.61 1.31
CA VAL A 127 0.38 10.52 0.59
C VAL A 127 -0.41 11.37 -0.40
N ASP A 128 -0.33 12.69 -0.26
CA ASP A 128 -0.88 13.62 -1.26
C ASP A 128 -0.03 13.54 -2.54
N VAL A 129 -0.68 13.23 -3.64
CA VAL A 129 -0.07 13.06 -4.96
C VAL A 129 -0.64 14.01 -6.01
N SER A 130 -1.36 15.02 -5.58
CA SER A 130 -2.08 15.98 -6.45
C SER A 130 -1.18 16.61 -7.50
N ASP A 131 0.07 16.94 -7.14
CA ASP A 131 1.02 17.62 -8.04
C ASP A 131 1.72 16.71 -9.03
N ILE A 132 1.71 15.37 -8.81
CA ILE A 132 2.50 14.42 -9.60
C ILE A 132 1.66 13.37 -10.31
N LEU A 133 0.38 13.25 -9.96
CA LEU A 133 -0.55 12.31 -10.57
C LEU A 133 -0.82 12.69 -12.03
N LYS A 134 -0.82 11.69 -12.90
CA LYS A 134 -1.07 11.83 -14.33
C LYS A 134 -2.24 10.96 -14.76
N LYS A 135 -2.66 11.08 -16.03
CA LYS A 135 -3.66 10.19 -16.60
C LYS A 135 -3.20 8.73 -16.57
N ASN A 136 -1.93 8.46 -16.89
CA ASN A 136 -1.33 7.13 -16.81
C ASN A 136 -0.14 7.19 -15.85
N ASN A 137 -0.10 6.26 -14.91
CA ASN A 137 0.86 6.26 -13.83
C ASN A 137 1.54 4.90 -13.69
N THR A 138 2.78 4.94 -13.21
CA THR A 138 3.52 3.77 -12.74
C THR A 138 3.78 3.93 -11.25
N LEU A 139 3.32 2.97 -10.46
CA LEU A 139 3.57 2.86 -9.03
C LEU A 139 4.55 1.73 -8.79
N LEU A 140 5.73 2.05 -8.26
CA LEU A 140 6.79 1.09 -7.93
C LEU A 140 7.05 1.11 -6.43
N ILE A 141 7.02 -0.06 -5.81
CA ILE A 141 7.33 -0.23 -4.39
C ILE A 141 8.54 -1.14 -4.26
N LYS A 142 9.60 -0.63 -3.63
CA LYS A 142 10.82 -1.37 -3.33
C LYS A 142 10.86 -1.67 -1.85
N PHE A 143 10.89 -2.94 -1.51
CA PHE A 143 11.02 -3.43 -0.15
C PHE A 143 12.47 -3.80 0.15
N ASP A 144 13.01 -3.26 1.22
CA ASP A 144 14.29 -3.70 1.77
C ASP A 144 14.04 -4.89 2.71
N ALA A 145 14.95 -5.88 2.71
CA ALA A 145 14.87 -7.03 3.60
C ALA A 145 14.95 -6.57 5.07
N ALA A 146 13.95 -6.95 5.87
CA ALA A 146 13.90 -6.57 7.28
C ALA A 146 15.10 -7.12 8.06
N SER A 147 15.52 -8.36 7.78
CA SER A 147 16.67 -9.01 8.41
C SER A 147 17.96 -8.19 8.32
N LYS A 148 18.24 -7.57 7.16
CA LYS A 148 19.43 -6.73 6.98
C LYS A 148 19.43 -5.50 7.88
N ILE A 149 18.27 -4.83 7.96
CA ILE A 149 18.07 -3.63 8.79
C ILE A 149 18.12 -4.00 10.28
N GLU A 150 17.57 -5.13 10.64
CA GLU A 150 17.58 -5.66 12.00
C GLU A 150 19.01 -5.96 12.47
N THR A 151 19.78 -6.68 11.65
CA THR A 151 21.19 -6.99 11.93
C THR A 151 22.04 -5.72 12.05
N GLU A 152 21.85 -4.75 11.15
CA GLU A 152 22.53 -3.45 11.23
C GLU A 152 22.25 -2.71 12.54
N LYS A 153 20.97 -2.65 12.94
CA LYS A 153 20.57 -2.00 14.21
C LYS A 153 21.09 -2.74 15.42
N GLN A 154 21.06 -4.08 15.42
CA GLN A 154 21.63 -4.90 16.48
C GLN A 154 23.13 -4.65 16.62
N THR A 155 23.84 -4.62 15.50
CA THR A 155 25.28 -4.35 15.47
C THR A 155 25.60 -2.95 16.00
N THR A 156 24.82 -1.94 15.58
CA THR A 156 24.99 -0.56 16.03
C THR A 156 24.73 -0.41 17.53
N LEU A 157 23.79 -1.16 18.10
CA LEU A 157 23.49 -1.15 19.52
C LEU A 157 24.62 -1.76 20.37
N GLY A 158 25.35 -2.76 19.82
CA GLY A 158 26.51 -3.40 20.44
C GLY A 158 26.19 -4.42 21.54
N TYR A 159 24.91 -4.67 21.83
CA TYR A 159 24.47 -5.74 22.74
C TYR A 159 23.11 -6.31 22.31
N SER A 160 22.80 -7.54 22.72
CA SER A 160 21.55 -8.21 22.37
C SER A 160 20.41 -7.84 23.33
N LEU A 161 19.25 -7.50 22.75
CA LEU A 161 18.02 -7.29 23.50
C LEU A 161 17.27 -8.62 23.68
N PRO A 162 16.45 -8.76 24.73
CA PRO A 162 15.51 -9.87 24.84
C PRO A 162 14.59 -9.91 23.60
N GLY A 163 14.52 -11.05 22.93
CA GLY A 163 13.78 -11.23 21.69
C GLY A 163 14.61 -11.09 20.41
N GLY A 164 15.92 -10.76 20.52
CA GLY A 164 16.86 -10.70 19.39
C GLY A 164 16.60 -9.56 18.42
N GLU A 165 17.02 -9.72 17.18
CA GLU A 165 17.00 -8.68 16.13
C GLU A 165 15.61 -8.20 15.76
N ARG A 166 14.58 -9.05 15.89
CA ARG A 166 13.18 -8.73 15.56
C ARG A 166 12.59 -7.54 16.32
N VAL A 167 13.16 -7.18 17.46
CA VAL A 167 12.66 -6.05 18.29
C VAL A 167 12.85 -4.69 17.62
N PHE A 168 13.70 -4.60 16.61
CA PHE A 168 13.95 -3.38 15.87
C PHE A 168 12.94 -3.10 14.75
N THR A 169 12.04 -4.06 14.46
CA THR A 169 11.11 -3.98 13.33
C THR A 169 9.65 -4.00 13.79
N ARG A 170 8.84 -3.11 13.26
CA ARG A 170 7.40 -3.07 13.48
C ARG A 170 6.69 -4.04 12.51
N LYS A 171 6.86 -5.32 12.78
CA LYS A 171 6.38 -6.45 12.00
C LYS A 171 5.72 -7.47 12.91
N ALA A 172 4.82 -8.30 12.38
CA ALA A 172 4.12 -9.31 13.15
C ALA A 172 5.10 -10.32 13.76
N GLY A 173 5.01 -10.52 15.09
CA GLY A 173 5.94 -11.38 15.83
C GLY A 173 5.93 -12.83 15.34
N PHE A 174 4.78 -13.34 14.89
CA PHE A 174 4.65 -14.70 14.39
C PHE A 174 5.41 -14.96 13.06
N HIS A 175 5.76 -13.92 12.31
CA HIS A 175 6.60 -14.07 11.11
C HIS A 175 8.03 -14.57 11.39
N TYR A 176 8.47 -14.48 12.63
CA TYR A 176 9.80 -14.93 13.06
C TYR A 176 9.83 -16.37 13.57
N GLY A 177 8.72 -17.11 13.37
CA GLY A 177 8.56 -18.47 13.81
C GLY A 177 8.22 -18.62 15.30
N TRP A 178 7.89 -19.85 15.68
CA TRP A 178 7.61 -20.26 17.05
C TRP A 178 7.95 -21.75 17.20
N ASP A 179 7.89 -22.31 18.40
CA ASP A 179 8.21 -23.73 18.68
C ASP A 179 7.43 -24.72 17.80
N TRP A 180 6.22 -24.34 17.41
CA TRP A 180 5.28 -25.11 16.60
C TRP A 180 4.89 -24.44 15.29
N GLY A 181 5.48 -23.31 14.96
CA GLY A 181 5.14 -22.50 13.78
C GLY A 181 6.35 -22.17 12.94
N ALA A 182 6.17 -22.29 11.63
CA ALA A 182 7.22 -22.04 10.65
C ALA A 182 7.77 -20.61 10.74
N LYS A 183 9.08 -20.46 10.54
CA LYS A 183 9.74 -19.17 10.38
C LYS A 183 9.60 -18.71 8.94
N ILE A 184 8.53 -17.98 8.66
CA ILE A 184 8.27 -17.39 7.35
C ILE A 184 8.06 -15.89 7.55
N SER A 185 9.07 -15.08 7.20
CA SER A 185 9.05 -13.63 7.34
C SER A 185 8.77 -12.97 5.98
N PRO A 186 7.50 -12.79 5.60
CA PRO A 186 7.12 -12.29 4.29
C PRO A 186 7.41 -10.80 4.14
N THR A 187 7.38 -10.37 2.89
CA THR A 187 7.44 -8.96 2.48
C THR A 187 6.40 -8.72 1.41
N GLY A 188 5.68 -7.60 1.46
CA GLY A 188 4.70 -7.30 0.43
C GLY A 188 3.66 -6.26 0.80
N ILE A 189 2.68 -6.15 -0.08
CA ILE A 189 1.53 -5.25 0.05
C ILE A 189 0.38 -6.08 0.65
N TRP A 190 0.35 -6.19 1.98
CA TRP A 190 -0.53 -7.13 2.67
C TRP A 190 -1.97 -6.63 2.88
N ARG A 191 -2.23 -5.38 2.48
CA ARG A 191 -3.56 -4.77 2.42
C ARG A 191 -3.70 -3.96 1.15
N LYS A 192 -4.92 -3.52 0.84
CA LYS A 192 -5.23 -2.75 -0.38
C LYS A 192 -4.44 -1.44 -0.48
N VAL A 193 -4.27 -1.02 -1.73
CA VAL A 193 -3.79 0.31 -2.12
C VAL A 193 -4.89 1.00 -2.89
N GLU A 194 -5.22 2.24 -2.51
CA GLU A 194 -6.31 3.01 -3.12
C GLU A 194 -5.84 4.42 -3.48
N LEU A 195 -6.34 4.91 -4.60
CA LEU A 195 -6.32 6.33 -4.94
C LEU A 195 -7.68 6.92 -4.56
N GLN A 196 -7.70 7.89 -3.66
CA GLN A 196 -8.89 8.64 -3.26
C GLN A 196 -8.78 10.06 -3.76
N SER A 197 -9.90 10.64 -4.22
CA SER A 197 -9.93 12.05 -4.61
C SER A 197 -11.23 12.73 -4.21
N TRP A 198 -11.15 14.02 -3.91
CA TRP A 198 -12.29 14.86 -3.53
C TRP A 198 -11.96 16.34 -3.75
N SER A 199 -12.99 17.17 -3.77
CA SER A 199 -12.86 18.62 -3.66
C SER A 199 -13.46 19.10 -2.33
N ASP A 200 -13.14 20.32 -1.93
CA ASP A 200 -13.54 20.96 -0.68
C ASP A 200 -13.07 20.21 0.58
N CYS A 201 -13.87 19.33 1.18
CA CYS A 201 -13.55 18.68 2.44
C CYS A 201 -13.86 17.18 2.48
N LYS A 202 -13.09 16.47 3.29
CA LYS A 202 -13.32 15.06 3.63
C LYS A 202 -13.37 14.90 5.14
N ILE A 203 -14.49 14.35 5.65
CA ILE A 203 -14.58 13.97 7.06
C ILE A 203 -13.71 12.72 7.27
N LYS A 204 -12.66 12.84 8.08
CA LYS A 204 -11.71 11.74 8.33
C LYS A 204 -12.15 10.86 9.49
N ASN A 205 -12.58 11.47 10.60
CA ASN A 205 -13.03 10.77 11.81
C ASN A 205 -14.16 11.54 12.48
N ILE A 206 -15.09 10.81 13.08
CA ILE A 206 -16.14 11.33 13.98
C ILE A 206 -15.90 10.64 15.32
N TYR A 207 -15.70 11.43 16.38
CA TYR A 207 -15.48 10.95 17.74
C TYR A 207 -16.72 11.21 18.59
#